data_818232f448e0301b4e67934f34529364
#
_entry.id   818232f448e0301b4e67934f34529364
#
_cell.length_a   1.000
_cell.length_b   1.000
_cell.length_c   1.000
_cell.angle_alpha   90.00
_cell.angle_beta   90.00
_cell.angle_gamma   90.00
#
_symmetry.space_group_name_H-M   'P 1'
#
loop_
_entity.id
_entity.type
_entity.pdbx_description
1 polymer ?
#
loop_
_entity_poly.entity_id
_entity_poly.type
_entity_poly.pdbx_seq_one_letter_code
_entity_poly.pdbx_strand_id
1 'polypeptide(L)'
;VIEYLGYGIQKTPGVMGGKACIRKTRIPVWLLVSYRRQSATDAHILEGHPDLSAADLVNAFSYAEAYPDEIERAIREQEEA
;
A
#
# COMPACT_ATOMS: atom_id res chain seq x y z
N VAL A 1 -0.92 19.16 1.16
CA VAL A 1 0.45 18.88 1.62
C VAL A 1 0.71 17.38 1.58
N ILE A 2 1.81 16.98 0.96
CA ILE A 2 2.22 15.58 0.94
C ILE A 2 2.79 15.21 2.32
N GLU A 3 2.29 14.14 2.89
CA GLU A 3 2.81 13.65 4.15
C GLU A 3 3.76 12.48 3.88
N TYR A 4 5.02 12.66 4.25
CA TYR A 4 6.05 11.64 4.08
C TYR A 4 6.15 10.84 5.36
N LEU A 5 5.78 9.58 5.28
CA LEU A 5 5.86 8.65 6.40
C LEU A 5 7.07 7.75 6.16
N GLY A 6 7.73 7.28 7.16
CA GLY A 6 8.83 6.33 6.97
C GLY A 6 8.42 5.20 6.03
N TYR A 7 9.32 4.27 5.75
CA TYR A 7 9.06 3.10 4.89
C TYR A 7 8.84 3.43 3.42
N GLY A 8 9.24 4.64 2.95
CA GLY A 8 8.99 5.03 1.57
C GLY A 8 7.51 5.19 1.25
N ILE A 9 6.71 5.59 2.24
CA ILE A 9 5.25 5.73 2.11
C ILE A 9 4.89 7.21 2.14
N GLN A 10 3.93 7.61 1.31
CA GLN A 10 3.43 8.98 1.24
C GLN A 10 1.91 9.01 1.31
N LYS A 11 1.37 10.05 1.91
CA LYS A 11 -0.05 10.38 1.82
C LYS A 11 -0.15 11.70 1.05
N THR A 12 -0.78 11.67 -0.11
CA THR A 12 -0.92 12.85 -0.97
C THR A 12 -2.40 13.19 -1.09
N PRO A 13 -2.82 14.40 -0.73
CA PRO A 13 -4.23 14.81 -0.90
C PRO A 13 -4.67 14.63 -2.34
N GLY A 14 -5.84 14.02 -2.54
CA GLY A 14 -6.41 13.80 -3.87
C GLY A 14 -5.89 12.57 -4.60
N VAL A 15 -4.89 11.88 -4.05
CA VAL A 15 -4.38 10.63 -4.62
C VAL A 15 -4.90 9.47 -3.78
N MET A 16 -5.70 8.60 -4.40
CA MET A 16 -6.32 7.45 -3.74
C MET A 16 -7.04 7.84 -2.43
N GLY A 17 -7.70 8.99 -2.43
CA GLY A 17 -8.42 9.49 -1.26
C GLY A 17 -7.53 9.90 -0.10
N GLY A 18 -6.27 10.21 -0.37
CA GLY A 18 -5.29 10.57 0.67
C GLY A 18 -4.72 9.39 1.43
N LYS A 19 -5.00 8.16 1.00
CA LYS A 19 -4.50 6.96 1.66
C LYS A 19 -3.01 6.76 1.43
N ALA A 20 -2.36 6.03 2.32
CA ALA A 20 -0.93 5.74 2.23
C ALA A 20 -0.63 4.95 0.95
N CYS A 21 0.28 5.48 0.14
CA CYS A 21 0.72 4.87 -1.12
C CYS A 21 2.23 4.72 -1.15
N ILE A 22 2.71 3.83 -2.01
CA ILE A 22 4.14 3.63 -2.21
C ILE A 22 4.72 4.84 -2.95
N ARG A 23 5.62 5.56 -2.29
CA ARG A 23 6.38 6.68 -2.88
C ARG A 23 5.51 7.55 -3.79
N LYS A 24 5.97 7.78 -5.02
CA LYS A 24 5.27 8.60 -6.02
C LYS A 24 4.29 7.80 -6.88
N THR A 25 4.11 6.53 -6.59
CA THR A 25 3.14 5.70 -7.31
C THR A 25 1.75 5.99 -6.77
N ARG A 26 0.73 5.50 -7.46
CA ARG A 26 -0.64 5.55 -6.96
C ARG A 26 -1.07 4.19 -6.42
N ILE A 27 -0.09 3.38 -6.03
CA ILE A 27 -0.34 2.04 -5.52
C ILE A 27 -0.48 2.12 -4.00
N PRO A 28 -1.69 1.93 -3.45
CA PRO A 28 -1.89 2.04 -2.02
C PRO A 28 -1.40 0.81 -1.28
N VAL A 29 -0.96 1.02 -0.04
CA VAL A 29 -0.48 -0.08 0.80
C VAL A 29 -1.58 -1.12 1.02
N TRP A 30 -2.84 -0.69 1.22
CA TRP A 30 -3.94 -1.64 1.46
C TRP A 30 -4.13 -2.61 0.29
N LEU A 31 -3.86 -2.17 -0.93
CA LEU A 31 -4.00 -3.04 -2.10
C LEU A 31 -3.00 -4.19 -2.06
N LEU A 32 -1.76 -3.89 -1.69
CA LEU A 32 -0.72 -4.92 -1.59
C LEU A 32 -1.04 -5.92 -0.47
N VAL A 33 -1.57 -5.44 0.64
CA VAL A 33 -2.01 -6.30 1.73
C VAL A 33 -3.15 -7.21 1.26
N SER A 34 -4.10 -6.67 0.49
CA SER A 34 -5.20 -7.46 -0.05
C SER A 34 -4.70 -8.57 -0.98
N TYR A 35 -3.73 -8.27 -1.82
CA TYR A 35 -3.14 -9.30 -2.69
C TYR A 35 -2.51 -10.42 -1.88
N ARG A 36 -1.77 -10.07 -0.84
CA ARG A 36 -1.13 -11.07 0.02
C ARG A 36 -2.16 -11.94 0.73
N ARG A 37 -3.27 -11.36 1.17
CA ARG A 37 -4.38 -12.11 1.79
C ARG A 37 -5.03 -13.08 0.82
N GLN A 38 -4.95 -12.81 -0.48
CA GLN A 38 -5.44 -13.69 -1.53
C GLN A 38 -4.37 -14.68 -1.99
N SER A 39 -3.32 -14.83 -1.21
CA SER A 39 -2.21 -15.76 -1.46
C SER A 39 -1.34 -15.40 -2.66
N ALA A 40 -1.36 -14.14 -3.11
CA ALA A 40 -0.45 -13.70 -4.15
C ALA A 40 0.98 -13.69 -3.61
N THR A 41 1.91 -14.18 -4.39
CA THR A 41 3.33 -14.14 -4.03
C THR A 41 3.90 -12.76 -4.32
N ASP A 42 5.02 -12.43 -3.68
CA ASP A 42 5.71 -11.17 -3.96
C ASP A 42 6.11 -11.09 -5.43
N ALA A 43 6.58 -12.20 -6.01
CA ALA A 43 6.94 -12.25 -7.43
C ALA A 43 5.74 -11.90 -8.32
N HIS A 44 4.56 -12.43 -8.01
CA HIS A 44 3.35 -12.17 -8.77
C HIS A 44 2.95 -10.69 -8.67
N ILE A 45 3.04 -10.12 -7.47
CA ILE A 45 2.74 -8.70 -7.26
C ILE A 45 3.70 -7.83 -8.08
N LEU A 46 4.99 -8.13 -8.07
CA LEU A 46 5.98 -7.37 -8.82
C LEU A 46 5.78 -7.48 -10.32
N GLU A 47 5.35 -8.63 -10.82
CA GLU A 47 5.04 -8.79 -12.24
C GLU A 47 3.89 -7.90 -12.67
N GLY A 48 2.88 -7.76 -11.83
CA GLY A 48 1.70 -6.93 -12.11
C GLY A 48 1.95 -5.44 -11.92
N HIS A 49 3.01 -5.08 -11.21
CA HIS A 49 3.32 -3.68 -10.88
C HIS A 49 4.82 -3.42 -11.12
N PRO A 50 5.23 -3.22 -12.40
CA PRO A 50 6.66 -3.07 -12.72
C PRO A 50 7.31 -1.84 -12.10
N ASP A 51 6.52 -0.88 -11.62
CA ASP A 51 7.04 0.31 -10.93
C ASP A 51 7.49 0.02 -9.49
N LEU A 52 7.17 -1.15 -8.98
CA LEU A 52 7.54 -1.53 -7.62
C LEU A 52 8.82 -2.35 -7.60
N SER A 53 9.61 -2.17 -6.55
CA SER A 53 10.77 -3.01 -6.27
C SER A 53 10.47 -3.94 -5.09
N ALA A 54 11.32 -4.94 -4.89
CA ALA A 54 11.19 -5.81 -3.72
C ALA A 54 11.29 -5.01 -2.42
N ALA A 55 12.15 -3.98 -2.39
CA ALA A 55 12.27 -3.11 -1.23
C ALA A 55 10.96 -2.37 -0.94
N ASP A 56 10.24 -1.96 -1.99
CA ASP A 56 8.94 -1.30 -1.82
C ASP A 56 7.94 -2.24 -1.13
N LEU A 57 7.94 -3.52 -1.46
CA LEU A 57 7.05 -4.48 -0.81
C LEU A 57 7.40 -4.65 0.67
N VAL A 58 8.69 -4.77 0.98
CA VAL A 58 9.14 -4.87 2.37
C VAL A 58 8.67 -3.64 3.16
N ASN A 59 8.87 -2.46 2.59
CA ASN A 59 8.49 -1.21 3.23
C ASN A 59 6.97 -1.11 3.41
N ALA A 60 6.19 -1.50 2.41
CA ALA A 60 4.74 -1.47 2.49
C ALA A 60 4.21 -2.40 3.58
N PHE A 61 4.72 -3.62 3.64
CA PHE A 61 4.27 -4.56 4.65
C PHE A 61 4.74 -4.19 6.05
N SER A 62 5.91 -3.55 6.17
CA SER A 62 6.37 -3.00 7.45
C SER A 62 5.43 -1.88 7.93
N TYR A 63 5.02 -1.01 7.01
CA TYR A 63 4.05 0.03 7.33
C TYR A 63 2.72 -0.57 7.78
N ALA A 64 2.26 -1.61 7.09
CA ALA A 64 1.00 -2.26 7.45
C ALA A 64 1.06 -2.90 8.84
N GLU A 65 2.21 -3.45 9.22
CA GLU A 65 2.39 -3.99 10.57
C GLU A 65 2.39 -2.90 11.63
N ALA A 66 2.94 -1.73 11.31
CA ALA A 66 2.99 -0.60 12.24
C ALA A 66 1.63 0.08 12.41
N TYR A 67 0.82 0.07 11.37
CA TYR A 67 -0.48 0.76 11.36
C TYR A 67 -1.60 -0.16 10.89
N PRO A 68 -1.84 -1.28 11.61
CA PRO A 68 -2.80 -2.28 11.13
C PRO A 68 -4.24 -1.76 11.07
N ASP A 69 -4.65 -0.90 12.00
CA ASP A 69 -6.02 -0.39 12.03
C ASP A 69 -6.30 0.51 10.83
N GLU A 70 -5.34 1.31 10.43
CA GLU A 70 -5.46 2.17 9.25
C GLU A 70 -5.68 1.31 8.00
N ILE A 71 -4.89 0.27 7.84
CA ILE A 71 -4.95 -0.61 6.67
C ILE A 71 -6.24 -1.42 6.66
N GLU A 72 -6.67 -1.95 7.80
CA GLU A 72 -7.94 -2.67 7.91
C GLU A 72 -9.11 -1.79 7.53
N ARG A 73 -9.11 -0.54 7.99
CA ARG A 73 -10.15 0.41 7.65
C ARG A 73 -10.18 0.67 6.15
N ALA A 74 -9.02 0.86 5.54
CA ALA A 74 -8.93 1.12 4.11
C ALA A 74 -9.47 -0.07 3.30
N ILE A 75 -9.15 -1.29 3.69
CA ILE A 75 -9.64 -2.49 3.02
C ILE A 75 -11.17 -2.58 3.16
N ARG A 76 -11.70 -2.33 4.35
CA ARG A 76 -13.14 -2.36 4.59
C ARG A 76 -13.89 -1.35 3.75
N GLU A 77 -13.35 -0.14 3.63
CA GLU A 77 -13.97 0.89 2.80
C GLU A 77 -14.09 0.44 1.34
N GLN A 78 -13.11 -0.30 0.84
CA GLN A 78 -13.17 -0.81 -0.52
C GLN A 78 -14.19 -1.93 -0.67
N GLU A 79 -14.34 -2.79 0.33
CA GLU A 79 -15.31 -3.87 0.29
C GLU A 79 -16.74 -3.35 0.37
N GLU A 80 -16.95 -2.23 1.05
CA GLU A 80 -18.27 -1.61 1.22
C GLU A 80 -18.65 -0.70 0.06
N ALA A 81 -17.71 -0.38 -0.81
CA ALA A 81 -17.92 0.56 -1.91
C ALA A 81 -18.80 -0.03 -3.03
#